data_8ed4663db84da1f4061392b5e023652a
#
_entry.id   8ed4663db84da1f4061392b5e023652a
#
_cell.length_a   1.000
_cell.length_b   1.000
_cell.length_c   1.000
_cell.angle_alpha   90.00
_cell.angle_beta   90.00
_cell.angle_gamma   90.00
#
_symmetry.space_group_name_H-M   'P 1'
#
loop_
_entity.id
_entity.type
_entity.pdbx_description
1 polymer ?
#
loop_
_entity_poly.entity_id
_entity_poly.type
_entity_poly.pdbx_seq_one_letter_code
_entity_poly.pdbx_strand_id
1 'polypeptide(L)'
;MDLRKIREQLGYIRVYYLKGDTLRALGSAIMALRDLSRAGNLPTELRSMVREGVGYLARDEELKRHLKRPLAYQPGQEKALFLQLGAAYKEMAAQAGLESRKETFARKQKLDRALILGQRLVAQGKFSEAEEAFREAVSCYRDEHR
;
A
#
# COMPACT_ATOMS: atom_id res chain seq x y z
N MET A 1 -4.78 -26.22 -12.20
CA MET A 1 -4.69 -25.21 -11.12
C MET A 1 -3.47 -25.50 -10.27
N ASP A 2 -2.66 -24.48 -10.01
CA ASP A 2 -1.43 -24.65 -9.24
C ASP A 2 -1.69 -24.38 -7.74
N LEU A 3 -1.94 -25.43 -6.97
CA LEU A 3 -2.21 -25.36 -5.54
C LEU A 3 -1.02 -24.80 -4.75
N ARG A 4 0.20 -25.06 -5.20
CA ARG A 4 1.41 -24.57 -4.57
C ARG A 4 1.47 -23.03 -4.62
N LYS A 5 1.17 -22.45 -5.79
CA LYS A 5 1.14 -21.01 -6.00
C LYS A 5 0.06 -20.34 -5.14
N ILE A 6 -1.11 -20.95 -5.07
CA ILE A 6 -2.21 -20.47 -4.22
C ILE A 6 -1.80 -20.48 -2.76
N ARG A 7 -1.17 -21.56 -2.30
CA ARG A 7 -0.69 -21.70 -0.93
C ARG A 7 0.34 -20.61 -0.58
N GLU A 8 1.25 -20.32 -1.50
CA GLU A 8 2.24 -19.25 -1.34
C GLU A 8 1.55 -17.89 -1.19
N GLN A 9 0.58 -17.57 -2.04
CA GLN A 9 -0.16 -16.31 -1.97
C GLN A 9 -0.91 -16.17 -0.65
N LEU A 10 -1.55 -17.21 -0.17
CA LEU A 10 -2.24 -17.21 1.11
C LEU A 10 -1.27 -17.00 2.28
N GLY A 11 -0.08 -17.58 2.21
CA GLY A 11 0.96 -17.34 3.21
C GLY A 11 1.45 -15.90 3.23
N TYR A 12 1.55 -15.23 2.09
CA TYR A 12 1.97 -13.85 1.99
C TYR A 12 1.01 -12.87 2.64
N ILE A 13 -0.28 -13.19 2.74
CA ILE A 13 -1.26 -12.33 3.42
C ILE A 13 -0.79 -12.05 4.85
N ARG A 14 -0.45 -13.10 5.60
CA ARG A 14 0.04 -12.96 6.97
C ARG A 14 1.34 -12.17 7.04
N VAL A 15 2.30 -12.50 6.17
CA VAL A 15 3.63 -11.87 6.14
C VAL A 15 3.52 -10.36 5.90
N TYR A 16 2.77 -9.95 4.89
CA TYR A 16 2.61 -8.53 4.58
C TYR A 16 1.80 -7.81 5.64
N TYR A 17 0.73 -8.43 6.14
CA TYR A 17 -0.10 -7.82 7.18
C TYR A 17 0.69 -7.54 8.46
N LEU A 18 1.52 -8.49 8.91
CA LEU A 18 2.36 -8.32 10.10
C LEU A 18 3.44 -7.26 9.91
N LYS A 19 3.85 -6.99 8.68
CA LYS A 19 4.78 -5.89 8.35
C LYS A 19 4.09 -4.52 8.25
N GLY A 20 2.79 -4.45 8.43
CA GLY A 20 2.02 -3.23 8.27
C GLY A 20 1.70 -2.86 6.83
N ASP A 21 1.94 -3.76 5.88
CA ASP A 21 1.65 -3.55 4.46
C ASP A 21 0.31 -4.17 4.08
N THR A 22 -0.76 -3.51 4.49
CA THR A 22 -2.13 -3.97 4.26
C THR A 22 -2.45 -4.08 2.77
N LEU A 23 -1.97 -3.14 1.96
CA LEU A 23 -2.26 -3.13 0.53
C LEU A 23 -1.67 -4.34 -0.19
N ARG A 24 -0.43 -4.74 0.12
CA ARG A 24 0.18 -5.96 -0.44
C ARG A 24 -0.50 -7.23 0.09
N ALA A 25 -0.85 -7.25 1.37
CA ALA A 25 -1.60 -8.36 1.94
C ALA A 25 -2.93 -8.56 1.21
N LEU A 26 -3.64 -7.46 0.97
CA LEU A 26 -4.90 -7.46 0.24
C LEU A 26 -4.72 -7.95 -1.21
N GLY A 27 -3.66 -7.49 -1.89
CA GLY A 27 -3.32 -7.93 -3.25
C GLY A 27 -3.06 -9.44 -3.33
N SER A 28 -2.34 -10.00 -2.37
CA SER A 28 -2.10 -11.45 -2.29
C SER A 28 -3.38 -12.24 -2.08
N ALA A 29 -4.28 -11.74 -1.21
CA ALA A 29 -5.60 -12.36 -0.99
C ALA A 29 -6.43 -12.37 -2.27
N ILE A 30 -6.46 -11.27 -3.01
CA ILE A 30 -7.20 -11.14 -4.26
C ILE A 30 -6.69 -12.13 -5.30
N MET A 31 -5.38 -12.25 -5.46
CA MET A 31 -4.80 -13.20 -6.41
C MET A 31 -5.13 -14.65 -6.05
N ALA A 32 -5.05 -15.01 -4.79
CA ALA A 32 -5.41 -16.34 -4.32
C ALA A 32 -6.90 -16.63 -4.55
N LEU A 33 -7.77 -15.69 -4.21
CA LEU A 33 -9.23 -15.85 -4.38
C LEU A 33 -9.64 -15.94 -5.84
N ARG A 34 -8.97 -15.21 -6.73
CA ARG A 34 -9.20 -15.31 -8.17
C ARG A 34 -9.01 -16.74 -8.66
N ASP A 35 -7.91 -17.37 -8.26
CA ASP A 35 -7.62 -18.74 -8.66
C ASP A 35 -8.55 -19.74 -7.97
N LEU A 36 -8.86 -19.51 -6.70
CA LEU A 36 -9.78 -20.37 -5.93
C LEU A 36 -11.22 -20.30 -6.44
N SER A 37 -11.67 -19.15 -6.93
CA SER A 37 -13.02 -18.99 -7.46
C SER A 37 -13.28 -19.83 -8.70
N ARG A 38 -12.22 -20.26 -9.37
CA ARG A 38 -12.29 -21.14 -10.56
C ARG A 38 -12.21 -22.62 -10.20
N ALA A 39 -11.89 -22.92 -8.96
CA ALA A 39 -11.76 -24.29 -8.48
C ALA A 39 -13.11 -24.78 -7.95
N GLY A 40 -13.42 -26.07 -8.17
CA GLY A 40 -14.62 -26.66 -7.64
C GLY A 40 -14.52 -26.99 -6.16
N ASN A 41 -13.84 -28.06 -5.80
CA ASN A 41 -13.63 -28.45 -4.41
C ASN A 41 -12.24 -28.04 -3.93
N LEU A 42 -12.20 -27.40 -2.76
CA LEU A 42 -10.94 -26.98 -2.15
C LEU A 42 -10.52 -27.96 -1.04
N PRO A 43 -9.22 -28.27 -0.93
CA PRO A 43 -8.71 -28.98 0.23
C PRO A 43 -9.02 -28.20 1.54
N THR A 44 -9.29 -28.94 2.62
CA THR A 44 -9.57 -28.36 3.92
C THR A 44 -8.45 -27.42 4.40
N GLU A 45 -7.21 -27.78 4.13
CA GLU A 45 -6.04 -26.97 4.45
C GLU A 45 -6.11 -25.58 3.82
N LEU A 46 -6.45 -25.49 2.52
CA LEU A 46 -6.58 -24.22 1.83
C LEU A 46 -7.75 -23.39 2.36
N ARG A 47 -8.87 -24.03 2.70
CA ARG A 47 -10.01 -23.33 3.33
C ARG A 47 -9.60 -22.70 4.66
N SER A 48 -8.82 -23.41 5.46
CA SER A 48 -8.32 -22.89 6.75
C SER A 48 -7.38 -21.72 6.54
N MET A 49 -6.51 -21.79 5.53
CA MET A 49 -5.61 -20.68 5.18
C MET A 49 -6.37 -19.44 4.71
N VAL A 50 -7.42 -19.62 3.92
CA VAL A 50 -8.30 -18.51 3.49
C VAL A 50 -8.97 -17.87 4.70
N ARG A 51 -9.52 -18.65 5.62
CA ARG A 51 -10.13 -18.12 6.85
C ARG A 51 -9.15 -17.31 7.67
N GLU A 52 -7.94 -17.82 7.85
CA GLU A 52 -6.91 -17.11 8.59
C GLU A 52 -6.57 -15.79 7.93
N GLY A 53 -6.31 -15.79 6.62
CA GLY A 53 -6.00 -14.57 5.85
C GLY A 53 -7.13 -13.56 5.88
N VAL A 54 -8.35 -13.97 5.67
CA VAL A 54 -9.54 -13.12 5.76
C VAL A 54 -9.71 -12.57 7.17
N GLY A 55 -9.40 -13.37 8.19
CA GLY A 55 -9.44 -12.95 9.59
C GLY A 55 -8.51 -11.79 9.89
N TYR A 56 -7.29 -11.80 9.36
CA TYR A 56 -6.37 -10.67 9.49
C TYR A 56 -6.93 -9.41 8.82
N LEU A 57 -7.41 -9.55 7.60
CA LEU A 57 -7.94 -8.42 6.81
C LEU A 57 -9.22 -7.86 7.43
N ALA A 58 -10.08 -8.71 7.99
CA ALA A 58 -11.33 -8.29 8.62
C ALA A 58 -11.11 -7.42 9.86
N ARG A 59 -9.95 -7.51 10.51
CA ARG A 59 -9.59 -6.70 11.68
C ARG A 59 -8.90 -5.39 11.33
N ASP A 60 -8.53 -5.20 10.08
CA ASP A 60 -7.80 -4.00 9.65
C ASP A 60 -8.73 -2.80 9.58
N GLU A 61 -8.40 -1.73 10.33
CA GLU A 61 -9.23 -0.53 10.42
C GLU A 61 -9.27 0.26 9.10
N GLU A 62 -8.15 0.32 8.38
CA GLU A 62 -8.09 1.02 7.11
C GLU A 62 -8.94 0.32 6.06
N LEU A 63 -8.84 -0.99 5.97
CA LEU A 63 -9.63 -1.77 5.03
C LEU A 63 -11.13 -1.68 5.33
N LYS A 64 -11.53 -1.69 6.61
CA LYS A 64 -12.94 -1.56 7.03
C LYS A 64 -13.60 -0.32 6.47
N ARG A 65 -12.87 0.77 6.31
CA ARG A 65 -13.40 2.04 5.77
C ARG A 65 -13.83 1.90 4.31
N HIS A 66 -13.25 0.96 3.58
CA HIS A 66 -13.53 0.73 2.16
C HIS A 66 -14.48 -0.44 1.92
N LEU A 67 -14.92 -1.11 2.99
CA LEU A 67 -15.82 -2.25 2.89
C LEU A 67 -17.26 -1.81 3.18
N LYS A 68 -18.17 -2.18 2.29
CA LYS A 68 -19.61 -1.94 2.47
C LYS A 68 -20.24 -2.95 3.41
N ARG A 69 -19.64 -4.13 3.54
CA ARG A 69 -20.11 -5.23 4.39
C ARG A 69 -18.92 -5.83 5.15
N PRO A 70 -19.12 -6.38 6.35
CA PRO A 70 -18.07 -7.09 7.05
C PRO A 70 -17.50 -8.24 6.22
N LEU A 71 -16.18 -8.43 6.30
CA LEU A 71 -15.55 -9.57 5.66
C LEU A 71 -15.85 -10.85 6.43
N ALA A 72 -16.37 -11.84 5.74
CA ALA A 72 -16.57 -13.17 6.29
C ALA A 72 -16.33 -14.20 5.17
N TYR A 73 -15.57 -15.24 5.49
CA TYR A 73 -15.33 -16.31 4.54
C TYR A 73 -16.32 -17.45 4.78
N GLN A 74 -17.01 -17.85 3.73
CA GLN A 74 -17.83 -19.07 3.71
C GLN A 74 -17.45 -19.88 2.47
N PRO A 75 -17.25 -21.21 2.61
CA PRO A 75 -16.96 -22.05 1.46
C PRO A 75 -18.02 -21.89 0.35
N GLY A 76 -17.54 -21.76 -0.89
CA GLY A 76 -18.40 -21.53 -2.04
C GLY A 76 -18.63 -20.06 -2.40
N GLN A 77 -18.20 -19.12 -1.54
CA GLN A 77 -18.35 -17.67 -1.78
C GLN A 77 -17.04 -16.96 -2.13
N GLU A 78 -16.08 -17.69 -2.64
CA GLU A 78 -14.76 -17.15 -3.00
C GLU A 78 -14.86 -16.04 -4.05
N LYS A 79 -15.75 -16.19 -5.04
CA LYS A 79 -15.95 -15.19 -6.09
C LYS A 79 -16.52 -13.88 -5.52
N ALA A 80 -17.51 -13.98 -4.64
CA ALA A 80 -18.11 -12.79 -4.00
C ALA A 80 -17.07 -12.05 -3.16
N LEU A 81 -16.26 -12.79 -2.41
CA LEU A 81 -15.18 -12.24 -1.60
C LEU A 81 -14.09 -11.61 -2.49
N PHE A 82 -13.73 -12.26 -3.60
CA PHE A 82 -12.80 -11.71 -4.59
C PHE A 82 -13.26 -10.34 -5.10
N LEU A 83 -14.53 -10.23 -5.47
CA LEU A 83 -15.08 -8.97 -5.98
C LEU A 83 -15.11 -7.88 -4.89
N GLN A 84 -15.47 -8.24 -3.67
CA GLN A 84 -15.51 -7.31 -2.54
C GLN A 84 -14.12 -6.75 -2.22
N LEU A 85 -13.12 -7.62 -2.13
CA LEU A 85 -11.74 -7.21 -1.86
C LEU A 85 -11.13 -6.45 -3.03
N GLY A 86 -11.47 -6.82 -4.25
CA GLY A 86 -11.00 -6.11 -5.46
C GLY A 86 -11.47 -4.67 -5.51
N ALA A 87 -12.72 -4.41 -5.15
CA ALA A 87 -13.28 -3.04 -5.08
C ALA A 87 -12.56 -2.23 -4.00
N ALA A 88 -12.36 -2.80 -2.81
CA ALA A 88 -11.63 -2.14 -1.73
C ALA A 88 -10.18 -1.83 -2.10
N TYR A 89 -9.49 -2.77 -2.73
CA TYR A 89 -8.11 -2.60 -3.21
C TYR A 89 -7.99 -1.43 -4.18
N LYS A 90 -8.91 -1.33 -5.13
CA LYS A 90 -8.92 -0.26 -6.13
C LYS A 90 -9.02 1.11 -5.46
N GLU A 91 -9.89 1.27 -4.47
CA GLU A 91 -10.05 2.52 -3.73
C GLU A 91 -8.81 2.85 -2.89
N MET A 92 -8.29 1.87 -2.16
CA MET A 92 -7.10 2.05 -1.32
C MET A 92 -5.85 2.38 -2.13
N ALA A 93 -5.64 1.71 -3.26
CA ALA A 93 -4.52 1.97 -4.15
C ALA A 93 -4.59 3.37 -4.76
N ALA A 94 -5.79 3.82 -5.17
CA ALA A 94 -6.00 5.17 -5.68
C ALA A 94 -5.69 6.23 -4.62
N GLN A 95 -6.13 6.02 -3.38
CA GLN A 95 -5.87 6.93 -2.27
C GLN A 95 -4.37 7.00 -1.93
N ALA A 96 -3.70 5.86 -1.88
CA ALA A 96 -2.25 5.80 -1.65
C ALA A 96 -1.47 6.55 -2.74
N GLY A 97 -1.89 6.42 -3.99
CA GLY A 97 -1.29 7.16 -5.11
C GLY A 97 -1.47 8.67 -4.99
N LEU A 98 -2.66 9.13 -4.56
CA LEU A 98 -2.92 10.55 -4.33
C LEU A 98 -2.07 11.11 -3.18
N GLU A 99 -1.95 10.40 -2.08
CA GLU A 99 -1.13 10.81 -0.94
C GLU A 99 0.35 10.91 -1.33
N SER A 100 0.87 9.94 -2.07
CA SER A 100 2.24 9.95 -2.58
C SER A 100 2.50 11.16 -3.49
N ARG A 101 1.56 11.51 -4.37
CA ARG A 101 1.67 12.69 -5.25
C ARG A 101 1.70 13.99 -4.44
N LYS A 102 0.88 14.12 -3.41
CA LYS A 102 0.86 15.29 -2.53
C LYS A 102 2.19 15.45 -1.80
N GLU A 103 2.76 14.38 -1.28
CA GLU A 103 4.06 14.39 -0.61
C GLU A 103 5.17 14.81 -1.56
N THR A 104 5.21 14.27 -2.77
CA THR A 104 6.18 14.62 -3.80
C THR A 104 6.10 16.10 -4.17
N PHE A 105 4.88 16.62 -4.34
CA PHE A 105 4.66 18.03 -4.64
C PHE A 105 5.16 18.93 -3.52
N ALA A 106 4.87 18.59 -2.26
CA ALA A 106 5.33 19.34 -1.10
C ALA A 106 6.86 19.39 -1.00
N ARG A 107 7.53 18.26 -1.27
CA ARG A 107 8.99 18.17 -1.30
C ARG A 107 9.59 19.07 -2.38
N LYS A 108 9.01 19.08 -3.58
CA LYS A 108 9.45 19.94 -4.69
C LYS A 108 9.30 21.41 -4.35
N GLN A 109 8.18 21.80 -3.74
CA GLN A 109 7.98 23.18 -3.30
C GLN A 109 9.02 23.61 -2.27
N LYS A 110 9.32 22.76 -1.31
CA LYS A 110 10.32 23.02 -0.27
C LYS A 110 11.71 23.20 -0.87
N LEU A 111 12.08 22.36 -1.84
CA LEU A 111 13.34 22.45 -2.57
C LEU A 111 13.44 23.78 -3.31
N ASP A 112 12.41 24.17 -4.06
CA ASP A 112 12.40 25.44 -4.81
C ASP A 112 12.53 26.63 -3.90
N ARG A 113 11.84 26.66 -2.77
CA ARG A 113 11.94 27.75 -1.78
C ARG A 113 13.35 27.87 -1.21
N ALA A 114 13.99 26.74 -0.90
CA ALA A 114 15.34 26.72 -0.37
C ALA A 114 16.36 27.27 -1.39
N LEU A 115 16.23 26.89 -2.67
CA LEU A 115 17.09 27.40 -3.75
C LEU A 115 16.91 28.89 -3.98
N ILE A 116 15.67 29.38 -4.02
CA ILE A 116 15.38 30.81 -4.20
C ILE A 116 15.94 31.62 -3.03
N LEU A 117 15.76 31.15 -1.80
CA LEU A 117 16.29 31.79 -0.61
C LEU A 117 17.83 31.86 -0.66
N GLY A 118 18.49 30.75 -1.01
CA GLY A 118 19.94 30.72 -1.15
C GLY A 118 20.47 31.72 -2.17
N GLN A 119 19.86 31.82 -3.34
CA GLN A 119 20.21 32.75 -4.40
C GLN A 119 20.06 34.21 -3.93
N ARG A 120 18.97 34.50 -3.22
CA ARG A 120 18.69 35.84 -2.69
C ARG A 120 19.72 36.24 -1.63
N LEU A 121 20.09 35.32 -0.75
CA LEU A 121 21.10 35.57 0.28
C LEU A 121 22.49 35.79 -0.31
N VAL A 122 22.87 35.09 -1.37
CA VAL A 122 24.12 35.31 -2.10
C VAL A 122 24.13 36.74 -2.68
N ALA A 123 23.04 37.18 -3.31
CA ALA A 123 22.93 38.55 -3.86
C ALA A 123 23.06 39.63 -2.78
N GLN A 124 22.69 39.31 -1.53
CA GLN A 124 22.83 40.23 -0.39
C GLN A 124 24.19 40.13 0.32
N GLY A 125 25.10 39.27 -0.14
CA GLY A 125 26.40 39.06 0.48
C GLY A 125 26.38 38.24 1.77
N LYS A 126 25.25 37.59 2.09
CA LYS A 126 25.08 36.75 3.29
C LYS A 126 25.45 35.31 3.01
N PHE A 127 26.75 35.06 2.82
CA PHE A 127 27.24 33.76 2.34
C PHE A 127 27.03 32.62 3.33
N SER A 128 27.18 32.82 4.64
CA SER A 128 26.95 31.76 5.63
C SER A 128 25.51 31.30 5.65
N GLU A 129 24.57 32.24 5.61
CA GLU A 129 23.14 31.95 5.57
C GLU A 129 22.73 31.26 4.24
N ALA A 130 23.34 31.69 3.13
CA ALA A 130 23.13 31.08 1.82
C ALA A 130 23.61 29.64 1.81
N GLU A 131 24.73 29.32 2.46
CA GLU A 131 25.24 27.95 2.57
C GLU A 131 24.26 27.06 3.30
N GLU A 132 23.65 27.54 4.40
CA GLU A 132 22.62 26.77 5.11
C GLU A 132 21.39 26.50 4.26
N ALA A 133 20.92 27.48 3.50
CA ALA A 133 19.79 27.34 2.59
C ALA A 133 20.08 26.30 1.51
N PHE A 134 21.27 26.29 0.94
CA PHE A 134 21.66 25.31 -0.06
C PHE A 134 21.84 23.89 0.52
N ARG A 135 22.32 23.78 1.76
CA ARG A 135 22.36 22.49 2.47
C ARG A 135 20.98 21.89 2.64
N GLU A 136 19.99 22.72 3.00
CA GLU A 136 18.61 22.31 3.10
C GLU A 136 18.06 21.84 1.76
N ALA A 137 18.38 22.54 0.67
CA ALA A 137 17.99 22.14 -0.68
C ALA A 137 18.59 20.78 -1.07
N VAL A 138 19.86 20.53 -0.74
CA VAL A 138 20.51 19.23 -0.99
C VAL A 138 19.84 18.11 -0.20
N SER A 139 19.49 18.37 1.05
CA SER A 139 18.77 17.39 1.89
C SER A 139 17.42 17.05 1.29
N CYS A 140 16.64 18.02 0.85
CA CYS A 140 15.35 17.81 0.19
C CYS A 140 15.49 17.01 -1.11
N TYR A 141 16.53 17.29 -1.90
CA TYR A 141 16.81 16.57 -3.13
C TYR A 141 17.13 15.10 -2.86
N ARG A 142 17.93 14.80 -1.84
CA ARG A 142 18.23 13.41 -1.44
C ARG A 142 16.99 12.66 -1.01
N ASP A 143 16.11 13.31 -0.24
CA ASP A 143 14.87 12.69 0.22
C ASP A 143 13.93 12.36 -0.95
N GLU A 144 13.88 13.22 -1.96
CA GLU A 144 13.06 12.99 -3.16
C GLU A 144 13.58 11.81 -4.00
N HIS A 145 14.90 11.59 -4.04
CA HIS A 145 15.52 10.59 -4.90
C HIS A 145 15.92 9.29 -4.16
N ARG A 146 15.45 9.10 -2.97
CA ARG A 146 15.54 7.82 -2.26
C ARG A 146 14.48 6.82 -2.78
#